data_bcc55237c5404ec78d39c1c36bd88c2a
#
_entry.id   bcc55237c5404ec78d39c1c36bd88c2a
#
_cell.length_a   1.000
_cell.length_b   1.000
_cell.length_c   1.000
_cell.angle_alpha   90.00
_cell.angle_beta   90.00
_cell.angle_gamma   90.00
#
_symmetry.space_group_name_H-M   'P 1'
#
loop_
_entity.id
_entity.type
_entity.pdbx_description
1 polymer ?
#
loop_
_entity_poly.entity_id
_entity_poly.type
_entity_poly.pdbx_seq_one_letter_code
_entity_poly.pdbx_strand_id
1 'polypeptide(L)'
;HEMIRESWNGQMGWRWMFWAMTVPAALFFVFSFILPESPRWLASSGKREAALKVFTRMGGKEYAVTELAAIEAASACQTQEGGFRQLLNPAMYKVLTIGVVMAILQQWCGINVIFNYAQEIFMAAGYGVSDVLMNIVVTGITNVIFTILAMFVVDRWGRKALTLIGSFGLAVIYAFMGAAYYFHITGVVLLIIVVMAIACYAMTLATVMWVIISEIFPNRIRGVAMSVCTFALWAACFILTYTFPMLNSGLGAAGTFWLYGLICLSGGIFVVFRLPETKGKSLEEIEKELVK
;
A
#
# COMPACT_ATOMS: atom_id res chain seq x y z
N HIS A 1 -20.60 6.55 31.04
CA HIS A 1 -19.53 7.39 30.47
C HIS A 1 -18.55 7.94 31.52
N GLU A 2 -19.00 8.28 32.73
CA GLU A 2 -18.13 8.80 33.81
C GLU A 2 -17.19 7.74 34.40
N MET A 3 -17.65 6.52 34.61
CA MET A 3 -16.79 5.41 35.10
C MET A 3 -15.61 5.10 34.17
N ILE A 4 -15.75 5.29 32.86
CA ILE A 4 -14.65 5.09 31.89
C ILE A 4 -13.67 6.27 31.94
N ARG A 5 -14.15 7.48 32.17
CA ARG A 5 -13.31 8.67 32.33
C ARG A 5 -12.45 8.63 33.59
N GLU A 6 -12.97 8.09 34.65
CA GLU A 6 -12.28 7.94 35.95
C GLU A 6 -11.39 6.68 36.03
N SER A 7 -11.55 5.74 35.09
CA SER A 7 -10.71 4.54 35.04
C SER A 7 -9.28 4.90 34.62
N TRP A 8 -8.30 4.11 35.10
CA TRP A 8 -6.90 4.21 34.67
C TRP A 8 -6.76 4.22 33.14
N ASN A 9 -7.55 3.42 32.44
CA ASN A 9 -7.58 3.38 30.98
C ASN A 9 -8.05 4.70 30.34
N GLY A 10 -9.02 5.38 30.95
CA GLY A 10 -9.48 6.69 30.48
C GLY A 10 -8.48 7.82 30.72
N GLN A 11 -7.70 7.72 31.80
CA GLN A 11 -6.75 8.77 32.20
C GLN A 11 -5.34 8.55 31.64
N MET A 12 -4.83 7.33 31.68
CA MET A 12 -3.45 6.99 31.37
C MET A 12 -3.29 5.97 30.25
N GLY A 13 -4.25 5.05 30.05
CA GLY A 13 -4.12 3.93 29.13
C GLY A 13 -3.86 4.37 27.67
N TRP A 14 -4.56 5.40 27.20
CA TRP A 14 -4.33 5.94 25.87
C TRP A 14 -2.92 6.49 25.66
N ARG A 15 -2.28 7.06 26.71
CA ARG A 15 -0.91 7.51 26.66
C ARG A 15 0.05 6.33 26.48
N TRP A 16 -0.18 5.23 27.19
CA TRP A 16 0.62 4.02 27.02
C TRP A 16 0.47 3.40 25.63
N MET A 17 -0.71 3.47 25.02
CA MET A 17 -0.88 3.03 23.64
C MET A 17 0.00 3.83 22.67
N PHE A 18 0.07 5.15 22.81
CA PHE A 18 0.98 5.99 22.02
C PHE A 18 2.46 5.73 22.35
N TRP A 19 2.79 5.54 23.65
CA TRP A 19 4.15 5.20 24.02
C TRP A 19 4.60 3.84 23.48
N ALA A 20 3.72 2.86 23.39
CA ALA A 20 4.03 1.57 22.78
C ALA A 20 4.51 1.67 21.34
N MET A 21 4.02 2.66 20.58
CA MET A 21 4.50 2.93 19.21
C MET A 21 5.93 3.45 19.17
N THR A 22 6.44 3.99 20.26
CA THR A 22 7.82 4.48 20.34
C THR A 22 8.83 3.33 20.27
N VAL A 23 8.48 2.14 20.73
CA VAL A 23 9.38 0.97 20.69
C VAL A 23 9.76 0.58 19.27
N PRO A 24 8.80 0.26 18.34
CA PRO A 24 9.16 -0.04 16.97
C PRO A 24 9.81 1.16 16.24
N ALA A 25 9.40 2.39 16.55
CA ALA A 25 10.01 3.59 15.98
C ALA A 25 11.48 3.75 16.41
N ALA A 26 11.80 3.54 17.68
CA ALA A 26 13.16 3.58 18.20
C ALA A 26 14.02 2.45 17.60
N LEU A 27 13.48 1.24 17.48
CA LEU A 27 14.17 0.14 16.81
C LEU A 27 14.47 0.47 15.35
N PHE A 28 13.50 0.98 14.61
CA PHE A 28 13.68 1.41 13.23
C PHE A 28 14.76 2.50 13.12
N PHE A 29 14.72 3.51 14.02
CA PHE A 29 15.70 4.58 14.07
C PHE A 29 17.11 4.03 14.30
N VAL A 30 17.31 3.14 15.28
CA VAL A 30 18.61 2.52 15.55
C VAL A 30 19.08 1.68 14.36
N PHE A 31 18.21 0.84 13.78
CA PHE A 31 18.59 0.04 12.63
C PHE A 31 18.88 0.86 11.37
N SER A 32 18.30 2.05 11.23
CA SER A 32 18.58 2.92 10.07
C SER A 32 20.06 3.36 10.00
N PHE A 33 20.76 3.45 11.13
CA PHE A 33 22.20 3.73 11.15
C PHE A 33 23.09 2.56 10.68
N ILE A 34 22.55 1.35 10.69
CA ILE A 34 23.26 0.12 10.27
C ILE A 34 23.14 -0.08 8.75
N LEU A 35 22.10 0.50 8.13
CA LEU A 35 21.89 0.38 6.70
C LEU A 35 22.92 1.17 5.92
N PRO A 36 23.59 0.55 4.93
CA PRO A 36 24.46 1.30 4.03
C PRO A 36 23.64 2.22 3.13
N GLU A 37 24.27 3.31 2.70
CA GLU A 37 23.70 4.20 1.69
C GLU A 37 23.38 3.44 0.40
N SER A 38 22.35 3.93 -0.32
CA SER A 38 21.95 3.33 -1.60
C SER A 38 23.14 3.31 -2.58
N PRO A 39 23.58 2.15 -3.08
CA PRO A 39 24.72 2.06 -3.97
C PRO A 39 24.49 2.79 -5.29
N ARG A 40 23.24 2.87 -5.77
CA ARG A 40 22.87 3.64 -6.96
C ARG A 40 23.01 5.15 -6.71
N TRP A 41 22.60 5.62 -5.54
CA TRP A 41 22.79 7.03 -5.16
C TRP A 41 24.29 7.36 -4.98
N LEU A 42 25.06 6.47 -4.37
CA LEU A 42 26.51 6.66 -4.24
C LEU A 42 27.17 6.76 -5.62
N ALA A 43 26.80 5.91 -6.57
CA ALA A 43 27.32 5.94 -7.93
C ALA A 43 26.94 7.25 -8.65
N SER A 44 25.67 7.67 -8.60
CA SER A 44 25.23 8.94 -9.21
C SER A 44 25.81 10.19 -8.55
N SER A 45 26.18 10.09 -7.28
CA SER A 45 26.86 11.18 -6.51
C SER A 45 28.38 11.20 -6.70
N GLY A 46 28.94 10.39 -7.61
CA GLY A 46 30.40 10.32 -7.88
C GLY A 46 31.19 9.53 -6.85
N LYS A 47 30.56 8.92 -5.85
CA LYS A 47 31.21 8.12 -4.80
C LYS A 47 31.40 6.66 -5.24
N ARG A 48 32.14 6.47 -6.33
CA ARG A 48 32.32 5.19 -7.04
C ARG A 48 32.83 4.05 -6.15
N GLU A 49 33.86 4.31 -5.33
CA GLU A 49 34.46 3.29 -4.47
C GLU A 49 33.49 2.81 -3.38
N ALA A 50 32.72 3.74 -2.80
CA ALA A 50 31.69 3.41 -1.82
C ALA A 50 30.57 2.57 -2.44
N ALA A 51 30.12 2.93 -3.65
CA ALA A 51 29.13 2.17 -4.42
C ALA A 51 29.64 0.75 -4.72
N LEU A 52 30.87 0.63 -5.20
CA LEU A 52 31.50 -0.67 -5.48
C LEU A 52 31.57 -1.56 -4.23
N LYS A 53 31.92 -0.99 -3.08
CA LYS A 53 31.97 -1.73 -1.80
C LYS A 53 30.59 -2.26 -1.40
N VAL A 54 29.54 -1.48 -1.57
CA VAL A 54 28.16 -1.91 -1.23
C VAL A 54 27.70 -2.98 -2.20
N PHE A 55 27.86 -2.79 -3.52
CA PHE A 55 27.50 -3.79 -4.54
C PHE A 55 28.28 -5.10 -4.35
N THR A 56 29.57 -5.01 -3.99
CA THR A 56 30.37 -6.22 -3.72
C THR A 56 29.84 -7.03 -2.53
N ARG A 57 29.30 -6.36 -1.51
CA ARG A 57 28.64 -7.04 -0.37
C ARG A 57 27.31 -7.69 -0.77
N MET A 58 26.63 -7.15 -1.77
CA MET A 58 25.33 -7.64 -2.22
C MET A 58 25.42 -8.87 -3.16
N GLY A 59 26.32 -8.84 -4.13
CA GLY A 59 26.38 -9.85 -5.18
C GLY A 59 27.79 -10.28 -5.62
N GLY A 60 28.83 -9.85 -4.89
CA GLY A 60 30.21 -10.17 -5.26
C GLY A 60 30.84 -9.16 -6.22
N LYS A 61 32.14 -9.34 -6.51
CA LYS A 61 32.93 -8.36 -7.28
C LYS A 61 32.46 -8.23 -8.74
N GLU A 62 32.14 -9.33 -9.39
CA GLU A 62 31.70 -9.34 -10.79
C GLU A 62 30.36 -8.63 -10.98
N TYR A 63 29.39 -8.93 -10.12
CA TYR A 63 28.11 -8.21 -10.05
C TYR A 63 28.31 -6.71 -9.82
N ALA A 64 29.22 -6.33 -8.89
CA ALA A 64 29.46 -4.94 -8.55
C ALA A 64 30.02 -4.12 -9.73
N VAL A 65 30.92 -4.72 -10.52
CA VAL A 65 31.50 -4.06 -11.69
C VAL A 65 30.47 -3.89 -12.80
N THR A 66 29.65 -4.93 -13.05
CA THR A 66 28.61 -4.92 -14.07
C THR A 66 27.53 -3.88 -13.77
N GLU A 67 27.01 -3.87 -12.53
CA GLU A 67 25.98 -2.89 -12.11
C GLU A 67 26.51 -1.46 -12.12
N LEU A 68 27.76 -1.24 -11.66
CA LEU A 68 28.35 0.09 -11.67
C LEU A 68 28.53 0.62 -13.09
N ALA A 69 29.01 -0.21 -14.01
CA ALA A 69 29.16 0.14 -15.41
C ALA A 69 27.80 0.46 -16.06
N ALA A 70 26.75 -0.32 -15.75
CA ALA A 70 25.40 -0.07 -16.24
C ALA A 70 24.84 1.30 -15.76
N ILE A 71 25.07 1.63 -14.47
CA ILE A 71 24.65 2.92 -13.92
C ILE A 71 25.43 4.09 -14.54
N GLU A 72 26.76 3.95 -14.72
CA GLU A 72 27.60 4.96 -15.34
C GLU A 72 27.21 5.20 -16.81
N ALA A 73 26.92 4.14 -17.56
CA ALA A 73 26.42 4.24 -18.94
C ALA A 73 25.04 4.93 -19.01
N ALA A 74 24.14 4.56 -18.13
CA ALA A 74 22.84 5.20 -18.04
C ALA A 74 22.95 6.69 -17.65
N SER A 75 23.88 7.03 -16.74
CA SER A 75 24.12 8.42 -16.31
C SER A 75 24.76 9.27 -17.41
N ALA A 76 25.62 8.69 -18.24
CA ALA A 76 26.27 9.38 -19.35
C ALA A 76 25.30 9.77 -20.48
N CYS A 77 24.21 9.00 -20.65
CA CYS A 77 23.13 9.31 -21.61
C CYS A 77 22.09 10.30 -21.05
N GLN A 78 22.19 10.69 -19.78
CA GLN A 78 21.21 11.57 -19.13
C GLN A 78 21.66 13.03 -19.18
N THR A 79 21.05 13.82 -20.07
CA THR A 79 21.02 15.28 -19.93
C THR A 79 20.30 15.65 -18.62
N GLN A 80 20.86 16.58 -17.87
CA GLN A 80 20.53 16.96 -16.48
C GLN A 80 19.10 17.48 -16.18
N GLU A 81 18.15 17.33 -17.05
CA GLU A 81 16.79 17.88 -16.86
C GLU A 81 15.80 16.84 -16.32
N GLY A 82 16.06 16.29 -15.13
CA GLY A 82 15.12 15.46 -14.38
C GLY A 82 14.27 16.29 -13.43
N GLY A 83 13.20 16.94 -13.91
CA GLY A 83 12.35 17.77 -13.07
C GLY A 83 10.85 17.48 -13.25
N PHE A 84 10.03 18.13 -12.44
CA PHE A 84 8.56 18.07 -12.50
C PHE A 84 8.01 18.32 -13.91
N ARG A 85 8.69 19.17 -14.69
CA ARG A 85 8.33 19.51 -16.06
C ARG A 85 8.33 18.29 -17.02
N GLN A 86 9.14 17.28 -16.74
CA GLN A 86 9.18 16.06 -17.56
C GLN A 86 7.97 15.15 -17.34
N LEU A 87 7.32 15.21 -16.16
CA LEU A 87 6.07 14.50 -15.91
C LEU A 87 4.92 15.01 -16.79
N LEU A 88 5.01 16.27 -17.22
CA LEU A 88 4.01 16.90 -18.11
C LEU A 88 4.21 16.53 -19.58
N ASN A 89 5.22 15.74 -19.90
CA ASN A 89 5.40 15.22 -21.26
C ASN A 89 4.25 14.25 -21.58
N PRO A 90 3.57 14.38 -22.74
CA PRO A 90 2.46 13.50 -23.14
C PRO A 90 2.77 12.00 -23.02
N ALA A 91 4.01 11.59 -23.30
CA ALA A 91 4.45 10.22 -23.17
C ALA A 91 4.43 9.71 -21.71
N MET A 92 4.74 10.58 -20.74
CA MET A 92 4.74 10.24 -19.30
C MET A 92 3.36 10.34 -18.67
N TYR A 93 2.45 11.11 -19.25
CA TYR A 93 1.12 11.32 -18.70
C TYR A 93 0.32 10.01 -18.55
N LYS A 94 0.45 9.11 -19.53
CA LYS A 94 -0.19 7.79 -19.49
C LYS A 94 0.29 6.95 -18.30
N VAL A 95 1.60 6.91 -18.07
CA VAL A 95 2.22 6.16 -16.97
C VAL A 95 1.87 6.78 -15.62
N LEU A 96 1.92 8.12 -15.55
CA LEU A 96 1.53 8.85 -14.34
C LEU A 96 0.06 8.61 -13.98
N THR A 97 -0.83 8.61 -14.99
CA THR A 97 -2.25 8.31 -14.77
C THR A 97 -2.44 6.90 -14.20
N ILE A 98 -1.72 5.89 -14.70
CA ILE A 98 -1.76 4.54 -14.15
C ILE A 98 -1.32 4.55 -12.69
N GLY A 99 -0.19 5.17 -12.37
CA GLY A 99 0.32 5.25 -11.00
C GLY A 99 -0.64 5.95 -10.04
N VAL A 100 -1.21 7.10 -10.44
CA VAL A 100 -2.18 7.86 -9.63
C VAL A 100 -3.48 7.08 -9.42
N VAL A 101 -4.04 6.48 -10.47
CA VAL A 101 -5.27 5.67 -10.36
C VAL A 101 -5.04 4.47 -9.45
N MET A 102 -3.89 3.81 -9.56
CA MET A 102 -3.53 2.71 -8.68
C MET A 102 -3.38 3.16 -7.22
N ALA A 103 -2.79 4.33 -6.98
CA ALA A 103 -2.65 4.92 -5.65
C ALA A 103 -4.03 5.23 -5.03
N ILE A 104 -4.94 5.80 -5.81
CA ILE A 104 -6.32 6.08 -5.39
C ILE A 104 -7.08 4.78 -5.12
N LEU A 105 -6.99 3.79 -6.02
CA LEU A 105 -7.64 2.50 -5.87
C LEU A 105 -7.22 1.80 -4.57
N GLN A 106 -5.93 1.81 -4.25
CA GLN A 106 -5.41 1.19 -3.03
C GLN A 106 -6.05 1.77 -1.76
N GLN A 107 -6.38 3.05 -1.74
CA GLN A 107 -7.06 3.68 -0.61
C GLN A 107 -8.58 3.52 -0.68
N TRP A 108 -9.17 3.74 -1.85
CA TRP A 108 -10.62 3.70 -2.04
C TRP A 108 -11.19 2.28 -2.06
N CYS A 109 -10.35 1.25 -1.99
CA CYS A 109 -10.81 -0.10 -1.69
C CYS A 109 -11.49 -0.24 -0.30
N GLY A 110 -11.49 0.82 0.52
CA GLY A 110 -12.26 0.87 1.77
C GLY A 110 -11.56 0.25 2.99
N ILE A 111 -10.37 -0.32 2.85
CA ILE A 111 -9.72 -1.03 3.97
C ILE A 111 -9.37 -0.10 5.14
N ASN A 112 -8.97 1.16 4.85
CA ASN A 112 -8.66 2.12 5.91
C ASN A 112 -9.87 2.50 6.75
N VAL A 113 -11.08 2.37 6.19
CA VAL A 113 -12.33 2.52 6.96
C VAL A 113 -12.44 1.42 8.00
N ILE A 114 -12.12 0.17 7.63
CA ILE A 114 -12.17 -0.96 8.56
C ILE A 114 -11.22 -0.74 9.74
N PHE A 115 -10.02 -0.18 9.50
CA PHE A 115 -9.07 0.12 10.58
C PHE A 115 -9.47 1.34 11.40
N ASN A 116 -9.83 2.45 10.76
CA ASN A 116 -10.10 3.72 11.45
C ASN A 116 -11.43 3.73 12.19
N TYR A 117 -12.41 2.97 11.70
CA TYR A 117 -13.77 2.87 12.25
C TYR A 117 -14.08 1.45 12.73
N ALA A 118 -13.04 0.70 13.13
CA ALA A 118 -13.19 -0.68 13.60
C ALA A 118 -14.19 -0.79 14.76
N GLN A 119 -14.17 0.17 15.68
CA GLN A 119 -15.10 0.18 16.81
C GLN A 119 -16.56 0.25 16.34
N GLU A 120 -16.89 1.18 15.44
CA GLU A 120 -18.24 1.37 14.92
C GLU A 120 -18.69 0.14 14.11
N ILE A 121 -17.78 -0.42 13.30
CA ILE A 121 -18.04 -1.59 12.47
C ILE A 121 -18.35 -2.81 13.35
N PHE A 122 -17.55 -3.07 14.40
CA PHE A 122 -17.77 -4.20 15.28
C PHE A 122 -18.95 -3.97 16.25
N MET A 123 -19.20 -2.75 16.69
CA MET A 123 -20.40 -2.43 17.47
C MET A 123 -21.68 -2.63 16.64
N ALA A 124 -21.69 -2.21 15.39
CA ALA A 124 -22.79 -2.48 14.46
C ALA A 124 -22.98 -3.99 14.18
N ALA A 125 -21.91 -4.78 14.36
CA ALA A 125 -21.93 -6.24 14.32
C ALA A 125 -22.49 -6.90 15.59
N GLY A 126 -22.86 -6.12 16.61
CA GLY A 126 -23.42 -6.61 17.86
C GLY A 126 -22.39 -7.02 18.92
N TYR A 127 -21.11 -6.65 18.74
CA TYR A 127 -20.07 -6.95 19.73
C TYR A 127 -20.08 -5.93 20.89
N GLY A 128 -19.82 -6.42 22.10
CA GLY A 128 -19.58 -5.58 23.27
C GLY A 128 -18.21 -4.89 23.19
N VAL A 129 -18.01 -3.84 24.00
CA VAL A 129 -16.78 -3.02 23.97
C VAL A 129 -15.50 -3.85 24.19
N SER A 130 -15.54 -4.84 25.09
CA SER A 130 -14.38 -5.72 25.35
C SER A 130 -14.05 -6.60 24.16
N ASP A 131 -15.07 -7.13 23.49
CA ASP A 131 -14.91 -8.00 22.31
C ASP A 131 -14.43 -7.21 21.11
N VAL A 132 -14.85 -5.95 20.97
CA VAL A 132 -14.36 -5.02 19.94
C VAL A 132 -12.85 -4.84 20.05
N LEU A 133 -12.31 -4.62 21.24
CA LEU A 133 -10.86 -4.48 21.45
C LEU A 133 -10.10 -5.74 21.06
N MET A 134 -10.63 -6.92 21.42
CA MET A 134 -10.04 -8.21 21.02
C MET A 134 -10.07 -8.38 19.50
N ASN A 135 -11.17 -8.03 18.84
CA ASN A 135 -11.31 -8.12 17.39
C ASN A 135 -10.34 -7.17 16.66
N ILE A 136 -10.07 -5.98 17.21
CA ILE A 136 -9.04 -5.07 16.69
C ILE A 136 -7.65 -5.71 16.76
N VAL A 137 -7.32 -6.40 17.84
CA VAL A 137 -6.05 -7.12 17.97
C VAL A 137 -5.97 -8.26 16.94
N VAL A 138 -7.02 -9.04 16.78
CA VAL A 138 -7.09 -10.12 15.77
C VAL A 138 -6.88 -9.56 14.36
N THR A 139 -7.52 -8.46 14.01
CA THR A 139 -7.36 -7.82 12.69
C THR A 139 -5.94 -7.30 12.49
N GLY A 140 -5.31 -6.72 13.52
CA GLY A 140 -3.92 -6.27 13.48
C GLY A 140 -2.93 -7.41 13.28
N ILE A 141 -3.08 -8.52 14.01
CA ILE A 141 -2.26 -9.72 13.86
C ILE A 141 -2.42 -10.29 12.44
N THR A 142 -3.66 -10.40 11.96
CA THR A 142 -3.96 -10.85 10.60
C THR A 142 -3.21 -10.00 9.56
N ASN A 143 -3.29 -8.67 9.69
CA ASN A 143 -2.60 -7.77 8.78
C ASN A 143 -1.08 -8.02 8.75
N VAL A 144 -0.44 -8.18 9.90
CA VAL A 144 1.00 -8.46 9.99
C VAL A 144 1.36 -9.80 9.33
N ILE A 145 0.65 -10.87 9.66
CA ILE A 145 0.91 -12.21 9.12
C ILE A 145 0.80 -12.20 7.58
N PHE A 146 -0.30 -11.67 7.05
CA PHE A 146 -0.53 -11.67 5.60
C PHE A 146 0.38 -10.68 4.85
N THR A 147 0.82 -9.60 5.48
CA THR A 147 1.84 -8.70 4.91
C THR A 147 3.20 -9.40 4.79
N ILE A 148 3.61 -10.16 5.81
CA ILE A 148 4.84 -10.96 5.75
C ILE A 148 4.74 -12.02 4.65
N LEU A 149 3.62 -12.73 4.57
CA LEU A 149 3.38 -13.71 3.50
C LEU A 149 3.42 -13.06 2.11
N ALA A 150 2.88 -11.86 1.96
CA ALA A 150 2.89 -11.12 0.71
C ALA A 150 4.30 -10.86 0.17
N MET A 151 5.28 -10.60 1.05
CA MET A 151 6.68 -10.38 0.66
C MET A 151 7.28 -11.58 -0.08
N PHE A 152 6.85 -12.81 0.27
CA PHE A 152 7.32 -14.03 -0.41
C PHE A 152 6.53 -14.36 -1.69
N VAL A 153 5.30 -13.88 -1.79
CA VAL A 153 4.38 -14.21 -2.89
C VAL A 153 4.50 -13.23 -4.05
N VAL A 154 4.81 -11.95 -3.78
CA VAL A 154 4.83 -10.88 -4.78
C VAL A 154 5.76 -11.16 -5.96
N ASP A 155 6.92 -11.75 -5.69
CA ASP A 155 7.89 -12.08 -6.74
C ASP A 155 7.54 -13.38 -7.49
N ARG A 156 6.73 -14.24 -6.88
CA ARG A 156 6.33 -15.52 -7.51
C ARG A 156 5.11 -15.37 -8.42
N TRP A 157 4.09 -14.63 -8.01
CA TRP A 157 2.81 -14.54 -8.72
C TRP A 157 2.74 -13.37 -9.70
N GLY A 158 3.57 -12.36 -9.52
CA GLY A 158 3.57 -11.15 -10.36
C GLY A 158 2.64 -10.06 -9.84
N ARG A 159 2.93 -8.85 -10.28
CA ARG A 159 2.28 -7.64 -9.73
C ARG A 159 0.85 -7.49 -10.23
N LYS A 160 0.63 -7.69 -11.54
CA LYS A 160 -0.70 -7.60 -12.14
C LYS A 160 -1.64 -8.67 -11.60
N ALA A 161 -1.19 -9.92 -11.51
CA ALA A 161 -2.01 -11.03 -11.02
C ALA A 161 -2.47 -10.79 -9.58
N LEU A 162 -1.55 -10.39 -8.68
CA LEU A 162 -1.89 -10.09 -7.29
C LEU A 162 -2.85 -8.90 -7.17
N THR A 163 -2.65 -7.84 -7.97
CA THR A 163 -3.57 -6.70 -7.98
C THR A 163 -4.98 -7.11 -8.41
N LEU A 164 -5.11 -7.98 -9.41
CA LEU A 164 -6.40 -8.51 -9.87
C LEU A 164 -7.07 -9.37 -8.80
N ILE A 165 -6.31 -10.30 -8.19
CA ILE A 165 -6.82 -11.12 -7.08
C ILE A 165 -7.30 -10.25 -5.93
N GLY A 166 -6.54 -9.21 -5.56
CA GLY A 166 -6.93 -8.26 -4.53
C GLY A 166 -8.19 -7.48 -4.87
N SER A 167 -8.24 -6.90 -6.06
CA SER A 167 -9.38 -6.07 -6.49
C SER A 167 -10.66 -6.89 -6.60
N PHE A 168 -10.64 -8.01 -7.32
CA PHE A 168 -11.84 -8.86 -7.47
C PHE A 168 -12.17 -9.62 -6.19
N GLY A 169 -11.15 -10.07 -5.42
CA GLY A 169 -11.34 -10.72 -4.14
C GLY A 169 -12.04 -9.79 -3.13
N LEU A 170 -11.56 -8.54 -3.01
CA LEU A 170 -12.22 -7.55 -2.15
C LEU A 170 -13.62 -7.20 -2.64
N ALA A 171 -13.86 -7.10 -3.95
CA ALA A 171 -15.20 -6.86 -4.50
C ALA A 171 -16.19 -7.94 -4.06
N VAL A 172 -15.79 -9.21 -4.13
CA VAL A 172 -16.61 -10.34 -3.67
C VAL A 172 -16.80 -10.32 -2.15
N ILE A 173 -15.73 -10.10 -1.38
CA ILE A 173 -15.81 -10.05 0.09
C ILE A 173 -16.72 -8.91 0.55
N TYR A 174 -16.65 -7.73 -0.06
CA TYR A 174 -17.51 -6.60 0.27
C TYR A 174 -18.97 -6.81 -0.19
N ALA A 175 -19.20 -7.56 -1.24
CA ALA A 175 -20.56 -7.98 -1.60
C ALA A 175 -21.19 -8.83 -0.46
N PHE A 176 -20.43 -9.79 0.07
CA PHE A 176 -20.86 -10.58 1.24
C PHE A 176 -20.96 -9.76 2.52
N MET A 177 -20.03 -8.83 2.75
CA MET A 177 -20.05 -7.95 3.92
C MET A 177 -21.28 -7.04 3.90
N GLY A 178 -21.59 -6.42 2.76
CA GLY A 178 -22.79 -5.61 2.59
C GLY A 178 -24.08 -6.45 2.77
N ALA A 179 -24.11 -7.67 2.22
CA ALA A 179 -25.22 -8.59 2.44
C ALA A 179 -25.37 -8.98 3.91
N ALA A 180 -24.28 -9.24 4.62
CA ALA A 180 -24.31 -9.56 6.05
C ALA A 180 -24.94 -8.41 6.87
N TYR A 181 -24.56 -7.16 6.60
CA TYR A 181 -25.17 -6.00 7.24
C TYR A 181 -26.64 -5.83 6.85
N TYR A 182 -26.99 -6.05 5.57
CA TYR A 182 -28.36 -5.93 5.10
C TYR A 182 -29.31 -6.95 5.75
N PHE A 183 -28.85 -8.19 5.92
CA PHE A 183 -29.62 -9.24 6.58
C PHE A 183 -29.45 -9.28 8.11
N HIS A 184 -28.78 -8.27 8.70
CA HIS A 184 -28.51 -8.17 10.14
C HIS A 184 -27.77 -9.40 10.70
N ILE A 185 -26.89 -10.01 9.91
CA ILE A 185 -26.04 -11.11 10.36
C ILE A 185 -24.97 -10.51 11.27
N THR A 186 -24.93 -10.97 12.51
CA THR A 186 -24.04 -10.46 13.57
C THR A 186 -23.06 -11.54 14.05
N GLY A 187 -22.11 -11.13 14.90
CA GLY A 187 -21.21 -12.05 15.55
C GLY A 187 -20.08 -12.57 14.67
N VAL A 188 -19.66 -13.82 14.91
CA VAL A 188 -18.45 -14.42 14.34
C VAL A 188 -18.42 -14.41 12.80
N VAL A 189 -19.57 -14.53 12.14
CA VAL A 189 -19.63 -14.53 10.66
C VAL A 189 -19.11 -13.22 10.11
N LEU A 190 -19.55 -12.08 10.67
CA LEU A 190 -19.08 -10.77 10.21
C LEU A 190 -17.60 -10.57 10.53
N LEU A 191 -17.13 -11.03 11.70
CA LEU A 191 -15.70 -11.01 12.04
C LEU A 191 -14.86 -11.77 11.01
N ILE A 192 -15.30 -12.95 10.60
CA ILE A 192 -14.60 -13.76 9.57
C ILE A 192 -14.53 -12.97 8.24
N ILE A 193 -15.62 -12.35 7.81
CA ILE A 193 -15.64 -11.56 6.57
C ILE A 193 -14.66 -10.36 6.66
N VAL A 194 -14.63 -9.66 7.80
CA VAL A 194 -13.69 -8.55 8.05
C VAL A 194 -12.23 -9.05 8.01
N VAL A 195 -11.93 -10.14 8.70
CA VAL A 195 -10.60 -10.75 8.72
C VAL A 195 -10.18 -11.19 7.31
N MET A 196 -11.09 -11.77 6.53
CA MET A 196 -10.82 -12.13 5.13
C MET A 196 -10.54 -10.89 4.26
N ALA A 197 -11.25 -9.78 4.46
CA ALA A 197 -10.98 -8.54 3.74
C ALA A 197 -9.58 -8.00 4.04
N ILE A 198 -9.19 -7.99 5.32
CA ILE A 198 -7.85 -7.54 5.75
C ILE A 198 -6.76 -8.47 5.21
N ALA A 199 -6.95 -9.79 5.30
CA ALA A 199 -6.01 -10.77 4.78
C ALA A 199 -5.82 -10.64 3.26
N CYS A 200 -6.92 -10.53 2.51
CA CYS A 200 -6.91 -10.32 1.07
C CYS A 200 -6.16 -9.04 0.69
N TYR A 201 -6.49 -7.91 1.35
CA TYR A 201 -5.83 -6.64 1.11
C TYR A 201 -4.34 -6.67 1.45
N ALA A 202 -3.97 -7.15 2.64
CA ALA A 202 -2.58 -7.20 3.11
C ALA A 202 -1.69 -8.04 2.18
N MET A 203 -2.23 -9.15 1.69
CA MET A 203 -1.51 -10.06 0.80
C MET A 203 -1.39 -9.53 -0.63
N THR A 204 -2.20 -8.58 -1.03
CA THR A 204 -2.30 -8.10 -2.41
C THR A 204 -2.05 -6.59 -2.51
N LEU A 205 -3.09 -5.75 -2.45
CA LEU A 205 -3.02 -4.32 -2.75
C LEU A 205 -2.07 -3.55 -1.83
N ALA A 206 -1.97 -3.92 -0.56
CA ALA A 206 -1.11 -3.23 0.40
C ALA A 206 0.37 -3.26 0.00
N THR A 207 0.85 -4.44 -0.37
CA THR A 207 2.27 -4.69 -0.68
C THR A 207 2.59 -4.37 -2.13
N VAL A 208 1.75 -4.84 -3.07
CA VAL A 208 2.01 -4.76 -4.51
C VAL A 208 2.00 -3.33 -5.02
N MET A 209 1.20 -2.45 -4.43
CA MET A 209 1.07 -1.06 -4.87
C MET A 209 2.40 -0.30 -4.85
N TRP A 210 3.15 -0.43 -3.76
CA TRP A 210 4.44 0.23 -3.62
C TRP A 210 5.48 -0.30 -4.61
N VAL A 211 5.43 -1.59 -4.90
CA VAL A 211 6.29 -2.24 -5.90
C VAL A 211 5.94 -1.70 -7.30
N ILE A 212 4.67 -1.68 -7.68
CA ILE A 212 4.23 -1.16 -8.98
C ILE A 212 4.69 0.28 -9.17
N ILE A 213 4.40 1.19 -8.20
CA ILE A 213 4.80 2.61 -8.32
C ILE A 213 6.31 2.76 -8.47
N SER A 214 7.10 1.88 -7.85
CA SER A 214 8.56 1.93 -7.98
C SER A 214 9.08 1.37 -9.31
N GLU A 215 8.33 0.48 -9.97
CA GLU A 215 8.75 -0.22 -11.19
C GLU A 215 8.28 0.44 -12.49
N ILE A 216 7.09 1.09 -12.49
CA ILE A 216 6.51 1.65 -13.72
C ILE A 216 7.18 2.96 -14.19
N PHE A 217 7.88 3.67 -13.30
CA PHE A 217 8.49 4.95 -13.65
C PHE A 217 9.97 4.83 -14.03
N PRO A 218 10.39 5.51 -15.10
CA PRO A 218 11.80 5.63 -15.46
C PRO A 218 12.64 6.17 -14.31
N ASN A 219 13.87 5.66 -14.16
CA ASN A 219 14.77 6.06 -13.07
C ASN A 219 14.91 7.58 -12.91
N ARG A 220 14.95 8.31 -14.05
CA ARG A 220 15.16 9.75 -14.12
C ARG A 220 14.11 10.59 -13.43
N ILE A 221 12.84 10.18 -13.51
CA ILE A 221 11.69 10.93 -12.97
C ILE A 221 11.01 10.20 -11.81
N ARG A 222 11.49 9.00 -11.45
CA ARG A 222 10.86 8.12 -10.46
C ARG A 222 10.58 8.82 -9.14
N GLY A 223 11.55 9.56 -8.59
CA GLY A 223 11.37 10.25 -7.31
C GLY A 223 10.21 11.24 -7.35
N VAL A 224 10.13 12.06 -8.39
CA VAL A 224 9.06 13.06 -8.54
C VAL A 224 7.71 12.37 -8.83
N ALA A 225 7.69 11.35 -9.70
CA ALA A 225 6.49 10.60 -10.01
C ALA A 225 5.92 9.87 -8.79
N MET A 226 6.79 9.22 -8.02
CA MET A 226 6.40 8.58 -6.74
C MET A 226 5.84 9.60 -5.74
N SER A 227 6.42 10.80 -5.66
CA SER A 227 5.90 11.86 -4.78
C SER A 227 4.48 12.27 -5.18
N VAL A 228 4.18 12.42 -6.48
CA VAL A 228 2.83 12.72 -6.97
C VAL A 228 1.86 11.58 -6.65
N CYS A 229 2.25 10.33 -6.89
CA CYS A 229 1.41 9.17 -6.57
C CYS A 229 1.17 9.06 -5.05
N THR A 230 2.19 9.30 -4.22
CA THR A 230 2.07 9.30 -2.77
C THR A 230 1.16 10.42 -2.27
N PHE A 231 1.27 11.61 -2.86
CA PHE A 231 0.34 12.71 -2.56
C PHE A 231 -1.11 12.34 -2.90
N ALA A 232 -1.34 11.80 -4.10
CA ALA A 232 -2.66 11.34 -4.53
C ALA A 232 -3.21 10.24 -3.61
N LEU A 233 -2.37 9.32 -3.16
CA LEU A 233 -2.70 8.26 -2.21
C LEU A 233 -3.20 8.83 -0.88
N TRP A 234 -2.47 9.74 -0.27
CA TRP A 234 -2.85 10.33 1.02
C TRP A 234 -4.04 11.28 0.90
N ALA A 235 -4.17 12.02 -0.21
CA ALA A 235 -5.36 12.81 -0.50
C ALA A 235 -6.61 11.91 -0.64
N ALA A 236 -6.48 10.78 -1.34
CA ALA A 236 -7.55 9.79 -1.46
C ALA A 236 -7.90 9.15 -0.10
N CYS A 237 -6.90 8.86 0.75
CA CYS A 237 -7.10 8.36 2.11
C CYS A 237 -7.87 9.39 2.97
N PHE A 238 -7.49 10.65 2.91
CA PHE A 238 -8.19 11.72 3.61
C PHE A 238 -9.66 11.82 3.17
N ILE A 239 -9.91 11.88 1.86
CA ILE A 239 -11.27 11.96 1.31
C ILE A 239 -12.10 10.75 1.76
N LEU A 240 -11.56 9.54 1.66
CA LEU A 240 -12.22 8.30 2.08
C LEU A 240 -12.63 8.35 3.56
N THR A 241 -11.66 8.67 4.41
CA THR A 241 -11.87 8.68 5.87
C THR A 241 -12.85 9.77 6.28
N TYR A 242 -12.75 10.97 5.67
CA TYR A 242 -13.63 12.09 5.94
C TYR A 242 -15.07 11.83 5.47
N THR A 243 -15.25 11.17 4.33
CA THR A 243 -16.58 10.94 3.75
C THR A 243 -17.28 9.70 4.32
N PHE A 244 -16.57 8.80 4.97
CA PHE A 244 -17.15 7.56 5.48
C PHE A 244 -18.36 7.77 6.41
N PRO A 245 -18.33 8.66 7.44
CA PRO A 245 -19.50 8.87 8.30
C PRO A 245 -20.73 9.37 7.51
N MET A 246 -20.52 10.19 6.48
CA MET A 246 -21.60 10.70 5.61
C MET A 246 -22.17 9.56 4.75
N LEU A 247 -21.31 8.72 4.19
CA LEU A 247 -21.74 7.54 3.41
C LEU A 247 -22.48 6.55 4.29
N ASN A 248 -21.95 6.28 5.48
CA ASN A 248 -22.56 5.34 6.43
C ASN A 248 -23.92 5.84 6.93
N SER A 249 -24.09 7.15 7.15
CA SER A 249 -25.38 7.72 7.56
C SER A 249 -26.40 7.75 6.43
N GLY A 250 -25.96 7.93 5.17
CA GLY A 250 -26.84 8.02 4.00
C GLY A 250 -27.20 6.67 3.37
N LEU A 251 -26.22 5.79 3.23
CA LEU A 251 -26.37 4.49 2.56
C LEU A 251 -26.50 3.32 3.54
N GLY A 252 -26.23 3.57 4.81
CA GLY A 252 -26.05 2.53 5.82
C GLY A 252 -24.75 1.73 5.61
N ALA A 253 -24.43 0.85 6.57
CA ALA A 253 -23.24 0.01 6.49
C ALA A 253 -23.25 -0.89 5.25
N ALA A 254 -24.39 -1.52 4.94
CA ALA A 254 -24.55 -2.38 3.78
C ALA A 254 -24.25 -1.66 2.46
N GLY A 255 -24.88 -0.50 2.23
CA GLY A 255 -24.69 0.29 1.01
C GLY A 255 -23.28 0.82 0.86
N THR A 256 -22.64 1.19 1.98
CA THR A 256 -21.26 1.68 1.99
C THR A 256 -20.26 0.58 1.57
N PHE A 257 -20.40 -0.64 2.08
CA PHE A 257 -19.53 -1.75 1.65
C PHE A 257 -19.81 -2.21 0.22
N TRP A 258 -21.04 -2.18 -0.26
CA TRP A 258 -21.32 -2.42 -1.66
C TRP A 258 -20.69 -1.36 -2.58
N LEU A 259 -20.70 -0.08 -2.17
CA LEU A 259 -19.99 0.98 -2.90
C LEU A 259 -18.50 0.69 -3.00
N TYR A 260 -17.85 0.30 -1.89
CA TYR A 260 -16.44 -0.08 -1.92
C TYR A 260 -16.19 -1.32 -2.78
N GLY A 261 -17.09 -2.29 -2.77
CA GLY A 261 -17.05 -3.43 -3.67
C GLY A 261 -17.10 -3.04 -5.16
N LEU A 262 -17.96 -2.08 -5.52
CA LEU A 262 -18.04 -1.54 -6.89
C LEU A 262 -16.76 -0.78 -7.28
N ILE A 263 -16.16 -0.03 -6.36
CA ILE A 263 -14.86 0.64 -6.59
C ILE A 263 -13.77 -0.40 -6.82
N CYS A 264 -13.70 -1.45 -6.01
CA CYS A 264 -12.75 -2.54 -6.21
C CYS A 264 -12.96 -3.25 -7.56
N LEU A 265 -14.19 -3.51 -7.94
CA LEU A 265 -14.53 -4.11 -9.22
C LEU A 265 -14.08 -3.23 -10.40
N SER A 266 -14.39 -1.93 -10.36
CA SER A 266 -13.99 -0.96 -11.38
C SER A 266 -12.47 -0.82 -11.46
N GLY A 267 -11.79 -0.83 -10.32
CA GLY A 267 -10.33 -0.84 -10.24
C GLY A 267 -9.72 -2.11 -10.84
N GLY A 268 -10.29 -3.28 -10.56
CA GLY A 268 -9.89 -4.53 -11.18
C GLY A 268 -10.02 -4.50 -12.70
N ILE A 269 -11.13 -3.98 -13.21
CA ILE A 269 -11.35 -3.78 -14.65
C ILE A 269 -10.29 -2.84 -15.25
N PHE A 270 -10.00 -1.71 -14.58
CA PHE A 270 -8.93 -0.81 -15.00
C PHE A 270 -7.57 -1.51 -15.09
N VAL A 271 -7.23 -2.33 -14.09
CA VAL A 271 -5.98 -3.10 -14.05
C VAL A 271 -5.89 -4.09 -15.20
N VAL A 272 -6.97 -4.79 -15.55
CA VAL A 272 -7.01 -5.72 -16.70
C VAL A 272 -6.52 -5.02 -17.97
N PHE A 273 -7.04 -3.82 -18.25
CA PHE A 273 -6.81 -3.13 -19.52
C PHE A 273 -5.58 -2.21 -19.55
N ARG A 274 -5.14 -1.68 -18.40
CA ARG A 274 -4.14 -0.61 -18.35
C ARG A 274 -2.83 -0.97 -17.69
N LEU A 275 -2.83 -1.91 -16.73
CA LEU A 275 -1.61 -2.27 -16.03
C LEU A 275 -0.87 -3.39 -16.79
N PRO A 276 0.37 -3.17 -17.24
CA PRO A 276 1.20 -4.25 -17.76
C PRO A 276 1.73 -5.13 -16.62
N GLU A 277 2.12 -6.37 -16.94
CA GLU A 277 2.87 -7.18 -15.98
C GLU A 277 4.32 -6.73 -15.95
N THR A 278 4.82 -6.44 -14.76
CA THR A 278 6.19 -5.95 -14.54
C THR A 278 7.16 -7.04 -14.09
N LYS A 279 6.63 -8.21 -13.68
CA LYS A 279 7.43 -9.32 -13.21
C LYS A 279 8.44 -9.78 -14.26
N GLY A 280 9.72 -9.85 -13.86
CA GLY A 280 10.80 -10.38 -14.70
C GLY A 280 11.23 -9.47 -15.85
N LYS A 281 10.69 -8.26 -15.95
CA LYS A 281 11.10 -7.26 -16.92
C LYS A 281 12.09 -6.27 -16.30
N SER A 282 13.07 -5.85 -17.11
CA SER A 282 13.93 -4.72 -16.73
C SER A 282 13.14 -3.41 -16.76
N LEU A 283 13.61 -2.41 -16.01
CA LEU A 283 12.97 -1.09 -15.99
C LEU A 283 12.92 -0.44 -17.37
N GLU A 284 13.94 -0.68 -18.18
CA GLU A 284 14.07 -0.19 -19.56
C GLU A 284 13.07 -0.86 -20.51
N GLU A 285 12.73 -2.12 -20.28
CA GLU A 285 11.70 -2.84 -21.04
C GLU A 285 10.30 -2.33 -20.70
N ILE A 286 10.03 -2.09 -19.39
CA ILE A 286 8.77 -1.53 -18.92
C ILE A 286 8.57 -0.10 -19.48
N GLU A 287 9.64 0.70 -19.49
CA GLU A 287 9.61 2.04 -20.06
C GLU A 287 9.26 2.02 -21.57
N LYS A 288 9.88 1.14 -22.34
CA LYS A 288 9.59 0.98 -23.78
C LYS A 288 8.15 0.52 -24.05
N GLU A 289 7.56 -0.28 -23.18
CA GLU A 289 6.18 -0.78 -23.30
C GLU A 289 5.14 0.29 -22.94
N LEU A 290 5.42 1.12 -21.95
CA LEU A 290 4.48 2.11 -21.42
C LEU A 290 4.56 3.47 -22.13
N VAL A 291 5.73 3.86 -22.63
CA VAL A 291 6.02 5.17 -23.22
C VAL A 291 5.80 5.20 -24.75
N LYS A 292 5.53 4.03 -25.34
CA LYS A 292 4.99 3.98 -26.70
C LYS A 292 3.54 4.47 -26.66
#